data_03928af3f7fb8a9a7d322c86c6c4e04e
#
_entry.id   03928af3f7fb8a9a7d322c86c6c4e04e
#
_cell.length_a   1.000
_cell.length_b   1.000
_cell.length_c   1.000
_cell.angle_alpha   90.00
_cell.angle_beta   90.00
_cell.angle_gamma   90.00
#
_symmetry.space_group_name_H-M   'P 1'
#
loop_
_entity.id
_entity.type
_entity.pdbx_description
1 polymer ?
#
loop_
_entity_poly.entity_id
_entity_poly.type
_entity_poly.pdbx_seq_one_letter_code
_entity_poly.pdbx_strand_id
1 'polypeptide(L)'
;RWMGGAAAGVDPQVMGIGPVPATQKLLKRMGVSISELSRAEVNEAFAVQSLAVLRDLELDPTITNPTGGAIALGHPLGASGARILCTLLHGLKRDGGQYGLATMCIGVGQGIATLVERV
;
A
#
# COMPACT_ATOMS: atom_id res chain seq x y z
N ARG A 1 8.61 -13.84 1.31
CA ARG A 1 9.87 -13.07 1.42
C ARG A 1 9.59 -11.57 1.47
N TRP A 2 10.17 -10.86 2.43
CA TRP A 2 10.21 -9.38 2.39
C TRP A 2 11.25 -8.93 1.37
N MET A 3 10.85 -8.11 0.42
CA MET A 3 11.75 -7.62 -0.63
C MET A 3 12.34 -6.27 -0.29
N GLY A 4 11.59 -5.40 0.34
CA GLY A 4 12.07 -4.09 0.75
C GLY A 4 10.96 -3.13 1.17
N GLY A 5 11.37 -1.96 1.64
CA GLY A 5 10.49 -0.86 1.98
C GLY A 5 11.10 0.47 1.54
N ALA A 6 10.27 1.46 1.32
CA ALA A 6 10.68 2.83 1.05
C ALA A 6 9.76 3.83 1.73
N ALA A 7 10.33 4.95 2.13
CA ALA A 7 9.58 6.11 2.59
C ALA A 7 9.84 7.29 1.65
N ALA A 8 8.89 8.22 1.60
CA ALA A 8 8.99 9.46 0.86
C ALA A 8 8.31 10.58 1.64
N GLY A 9 8.80 11.81 1.47
CA GLY A 9 8.17 13.02 1.98
C GLY A 9 7.33 13.71 0.90
N VAL A 10 6.27 14.36 1.34
CA VAL A 10 5.41 15.24 0.52
C VAL A 10 5.05 16.46 1.34
N ASP A 11 4.49 17.49 0.71
CA ASP A 11 3.96 18.64 1.42
C ASP A 11 2.93 18.17 2.48
N PRO A 12 3.04 18.61 3.75
CA PRO A 12 2.09 18.28 4.80
C PRO A 12 0.62 18.56 4.45
N GLN A 13 0.35 19.58 3.64
CA GLN A 13 -1.00 19.92 3.21
C GLN A 13 -1.65 18.86 2.32
N VAL A 14 -0.84 18.03 1.68
CA VAL A 14 -1.28 16.93 0.82
C VAL A 14 -0.72 15.58 1.30
N MET A 15 -0.55 15.42 2.59
CA MET A 15 0.08 14.24 3.19
C MET A 15 -0.52 12.91 2.73
N GLY A 16 -1.80 12.92 2.38
CA GLY A 16 -2.54 11.72 1.95
C GLY A 16 -2.00 11.06 0.68
N ILE A 17 -1.29 11.80 -0.18
CA ILE A 17 -0.65 11.24 -1.38
C ILE A 17 0.76 10.68 -1.14
N GLY A 18 1.28 10.74 0.10
CA GLY A 18 2.59 10.16 0.46
C GLY A 18 2.83 8.72 -0.02
N PRO A 19 1.82 7.83 -0.03
CA PRO A 19 1.94 6.49 -0.62
C PRO A 19 2.42 6.46 -2.07
N VAL A 20 2.08 7.47 -2.88
CA VAL A 20 2.43 7.53 -4.31
C VAL A 20 3.95 7.54 -4.51
N PRO A 21 4.69 8.58 -4.06
CA PRO A 21 6.14 8.61 -4.26
C PRO A 21 6.87 7.49 -3.49
N ALA A 22 6.34 7.04 -2.35
CA ALA A 22 6.93 5.93 -1.60
C ALA A 22 6.86 4.62 -2.40
N THR A 23 5.71 4.32 -3.00
CA THR A 23 5.49 3.13 -3.82
C THR A 23 6.32 3.19 -5.11
N GLN A 24 6.29 4.31 -5.82
CA GLN A 24 7.08 4.49 -7.05
C GLN A 24 8.58 4.29 -6.79
N LYS A 25 9.11 4.88 -5.72
CA LYS A 25 10.50 4.72 -5.29
C LYS A 25 10.83 3.26 -4.97
N LEU A 26 9.94 2.56 -4.29
CA LEU A 26 10.12 1.16 -3.93
C LEU A 26 10.14 0.25 -5.15
N LEU A 27 9.10 0.34 -5.98
CA LEU A 27 8.94 -0.51 -7.16
C LEU A 27 10.09 -0.30 -8.15
N LYS A 28 10.49 0.96 -8.41
CA LYS A 28 11.65 1.28 -9.24
C LYS A 28 12.94 0.62 -8.71
N ARG A 29 13.15 0.64 -7.38
CA ARG A 29 14.34 0.04 -6.76
C ARG A 29 14.35 -1.49 -6.83
N MET A 30 13.15 -2.10 -6.78
CA MET A 30 12.99 -3.55 -6.81
C MET A 30 12.90 -4.12 -8.24
N GLY A 31 12.78 -3.27 -9.26
CA GLY A 31 12.61 -3.69 -10.65
C GLY A 31 11.26 -4.40 -10.89
N VAL A 32 10.24 -4.06 -10.10
CA VAL A 32 8.88 -4.60 -10.21
C VAL A 32 7.95 -3.51 -10.72
N SER A 33 7.14 -3.82 -11.72
CA SER A 33 6.12 -2.90 -12.23
C SER A 33 4.83 -2.99 -11.41
N ILE A 34 3.99 -1.95 -11.48
CA ILE A 34 2.69 -1.93 -10.81
C ILE A 34 1.76 -3.05 -11.33
N SER A 35 1.88 -3.40 -12.61
CA SER A 35 1.09 -4.45 -13.26
C SER A 35 1.46 -5.87 -12.84
N GLU A 36 2.61 -6.07 -12.19
CA GLU A 36 3.03 -7.36 -11.66
C GLU A 36 2.48 -7.63 -10.25
N LEU A 37 1.86 -6.62 -9.63
CA LEU A 37 1.27 -6.79 -8.31
C LEU A 37 0.03 -7.69 -8.40
N SER A 38 0.02 -8.71 -7.57
CA SER A 38 -1.12 -9.62 -7.43
C SER A 38 -2.11 -9.14 -6.37
N ARG A 39 -1.67 -8.30 -5.45
CA ARG A 39 -2.49 -7.75 -4.38
C ARG A 39 -1.87 -6.47 -3.82
N ALA A 40 -2.72 -5.50 -3.49
CA ALA A 40 -2.32 -4.27 -2.80
C ALA A 40 -3.20 -4.03 -1.57
N GLU A 41 -2.59 -3.65 -0.47
CA GLU A 41 -3.26 -3.14 0.72
C GLU A 41 -2.85 -1.67 0.89
N VAL A 42 -3.74 -0.78 0.49
CA VAL A 42 -3.59 0.66 0.62
C VAL A 42 -4.38 1.11 1.85
N ASN A 43 -3.72 1.67 2.85
CA ASN A 43 -4.43 2.10 4.04
C ASN A 43 -5.40 3.24 3.72
N GLU A 44 -6.67 3.05 4.05
CA GLU A 44 -7.76 4.00 3.81
C GLU A 44 -7.90 4.96 4.99
N ALA A 45 -6.94 5.89 5.14
CA ALA A 45 -7.06 6.92 6.16
C ALA A 45 -8.28 7.84 5.88
N PHE A 46 -8.54 8.11 4.60
CA PHE A 46 -9.71 8.81 4.08
C PHE A 46 -10.10 8.23 2.71
N ALA A 47 -11.39 8.17 2.40
CA ALA A 47 -11.87 7.65 1.12
C ALA A 47 -11.30 8.43 -0.07
N VAL A 48 -11.37 9.76 -0.02
CA VAL A 48 -10.87 10.63 -1.10
C VAL A 48 -9.36 10.50 -1.30
N GLN A 49 -8.60 10.33 -0.21
CA GLN A 49 -7.16 10.12 -0.25
C GLN A 49 -6.82 8.77 -0.91
N SER A 50 -7.54 7.71 -0.57
CA SER A 50 -7.33 6.40 -1.17
C SER A 50 -7.62 6.41 -2.66
N LEU A 51 -8.71 7.05 -3.10
CA LEU A 51 -9.03 7.21 -4.52
C LEU A 51 -7.94 7.96 -5.29
N ALA A 52 -7.37 9.03 -4.69
CA ALA A 52 -6.26 9.75 -5.30
C ALA A 52 -5.01 8.86 -5.45
N VAL A 53 -4.68 8.08 -4.42
CA VAL A 53 -3.53 7.15 -4.47
C VAL A 53 -3.73 6.07 -5.53
N LEU A 54 -4.91 5.47 -5.61
CA LEU A 54 -5.21 4.44 -6.62
C LEU A 54 -5.06 5.02 -8.04
N ARG A 55 -5.63 6.19 -8.28
CA ARG A 55 -5.55 6.87 -9.58
C ARG A 55 -4.09 7.20 -9.96
N ASP A 56 -3.35 7.81 -9.06
CA ASP A 56 -2.01 8.33 -9.36
C ASP A 56 -0.96 7.19 -9.46
N LEU A 57 -1.24 6.02 -8.90
CA LEU A 57 -0.45 4.79 -9.05
C LEU A 57 -0.96 3.88 -10.16
N GLU A 58 -2.13 4.18 -10.75
CA GLU A 58 -2.80 3.29 -11.70
C GLU A 58 -3.04 1.88 -11.14
N LEU A 59 -3.32 1.81 -9.82
CA LEU A 59 -3.61 0.55 -9.15
C LEU A 59 -4.97 0.00 -9.56
N ASP A 60 -5.00 -1.28 -9.92
CA ASP A 60 -6.23 -2.00 -10.19
C ASP A 60 -7.07 -2.10 -8.91
N PRO A 61 -8.30 -1.55 -8.88
CA PRO A 61 -9.17 -1.63 -7.72
C PRO A 61 -9.60 -3.06 -7.38
N THR A 62 -9.54 -4.01 -8.31
CA THR A 62 -9.92 -5.40 -8.05
C THR A 62 -8.93 -6.15 -7.17
N ILE A 63 -7.65 -5.76 -7.22
CA ILE A 63 -6.60 -6.32 -6.36
C ILE A 63 -6.30 -5.46 -5.13
N THR A 64 -6.93 -4.28 -5.03
CA THR A 64 -6.67 -3.32 -3.96
C THR A 64 -7.72 -3.45 -2.85
N ASN A 65 -7.26 -3.77 -1.63
CA ASN A 65 -8.11 -3.99 -0.45
C ASN A 65 -9.31 -4.92 -0.72
N PRO A 66 -9.15 -6.05 -1.42
CA PRO A 66 -10.29 -6.85 -1.89
C PRO A 66 -11.11 -7.51 -0.77
N THR A 67 -10.62 -7.49 0.46
CA THR A 67 -11.33 -7.98 1.64
C THR A 67 -11.80 -6.87 2.58
N GLY A 68 -11.78 -5.62 2.11
CA GLY A 68 -12.11 -4.43 2.88
C GLY A 68 -10.88 -3.79 3.53
N GLY A 69 -10.87 -2.47 3.59
CA GLY A 69 -9.81 -1.65 4.16
C GLY A 69 -10.23 -0.96 5.46
N ALA A 70 -9.53 0.12 5.82
CA ALA A 70 -9.73 0.83 7.08
C ALA A 70 -11.10 1.52 7.20
N ILE A 71 -11.77 1.84 6.09
CA ILE A 71 -13.13 2.38 6.12
C ILE A 71 -14.10 1.37 6.74
N ALA A 72 -13.92 0.08 6.42
CA ALA A 72 -14.74 -0.99 6.98
C ALA A 72 -14.24 -1.49 8.35
N LEU A 73 -12.91 -1.54 8.56
CA LEU A 73 -12.29 -2.22 9.70
C LEU A 73 -11.80 -1.26 10.79
N GLY A 74 -11.65 0.03 10.48
CA GLY A 74 -11.05 1.03 11.36
C GLY A 74 -9.57 1.27 11.06
N HIS A 75 -9.07 2.41 11.55
CA HIS A 75 -7.68 2.84 11.39
C HIS A 75 -7.02 3.10 12.76
N PRO A 76 -6.68 2.05 13.52
CA PRO A 76 -5.91 2.22 14.75
C PRO A 76 -4.45 2.54 14.40
N LEU A 77 -4.04 3.80 14.56
CA LEU A 77 -2.77 4.36 14.05
C LEU A 77 -1.56 3.48 14.39
N GLY A 78 -1.47 3.01 15.64
CA GLY A 78 -0.34 2.18 16.08
C GLY A 78 -0.36 0.73 15.57
N ALA A 79 -1.47 0.27 14.99
CA ALA A 79 -1.62 -1.11 14.53
C ALA A 79 -1.84 -1.24 13.01
N SER A 80 -2.20 -0.15 12.32
CA SER A 80 -2.59 -0.24 10.90
C SER A 80 -1.50 -0.80 10.00
N GLY A 81 -0.22 -0.44 10.22
CA GLY A 81 0.88 -1.00 9.44
C GLY A 81 0.97 -2.52 9.56
N ALA A 82 0.90 -3.04 10.79
CA ALA A 82 0.89 -4.48 11.03
C ALA A 82 -0.36 -5.14 10.45
N ARG A 83 -1.53 -4.52 10.63
CA ARG A 83 -2.81 -5.03 10.13
C ARG A 83 -2.79 -5.20 8.61
N ILE A 84 -2.43 -4.14 7.83
CA ILE A 84 -2.41 -4.23 6.37
C ILE A 84 -1.39 -5.25 5.88
N LEU A 85 -0.23 -5.35 6.53
CA LEU A 85 0.78 -6.35 6.16
C LEU A 85 0.29 -7.78 6.43
N CYS A 86 -0.34 -8.04 7.58
CA CYS A 86 -0.94 -9.34 7.87
C CYS A 86 -2.03 -9.71 6.86
N THR A 87 -2.92 -8.77 6.53
CA THR A 87 -3.97 -8.97 5.53
C THR A 87 -3.37 -9.29 4.17
N LEU A 88 -2.33 -8.55 3.76
CA LEU A 88 -1.61 -8.78 2.51
C LEU A 88 -1.01 -10.17 2.43
N LEU A 89 -0.28 -10.60 3.46
CA LEU A 89 0.40 -11.91 3.49
C LEU A 89 -0.59 -13.08 3.42
N HIS A 90 -1.68 -13.00 4.20
CA HIS A 90 -2.73 -14.01 4.17
C HIS A 90 -3.48 -14.03 2.83
N GLY A 91 -3.73 -12.85 2.25
CA GLY A 91 -4.34 -12.72 0.93
C GLY A 91 -3.48 -13.35 -0.16
N LEU A 92 -2.20 -13.00 -0.24
CA LEU A 92 -1.26 -13.60 -1.21
C LEU A 92 -1.19 -15.12 -1.09
N LYS A 93 -1.18 -15.65 0.13
CA LYS A 93 -1.17 -17.10 0.37
C LYS A 93 -2.45 -17.76 -0.12
N ARG A 94 -3.61 -17.16 0.17
CA ARG A 94 -4.93 -17.69 -0.19
C ARG A 94 -5.14 -17.66 -1.71
N ASP A 95 -4.79 -16.52 -2.34
CA ASP A 95 -5.13 -16.24 -3.73
C ASP A 95 -4.04 -16.73 -4.71
N GLY A 96 -2.91 -17.25 -4.20
CA GLY A 96 -1.81 -17.77 -5.03
C GLY A 96 -0.96 -16.67 -5.70
N GLY A 97 -1.15 -15.41 -5.34
CA GLY A 97 -0.45 -14.26 -5.92
C GLY A 97 1.05 -14.26 -5.60
N GLN A 98 1.85 -13.58 -6.43
CA GLN A 98 3.30 -13.52 -6.27
C GLN A 98 3.74 -12.27 -5.50
N TYR A 99 3.45 -11.08 -6.03
CA TYR A 99 3.90 -9.83 -5.42
C TYR A 99 2.75 -9.11 -4.71
N GLY A 100 3.05 -8.60 -3.52
CA GLY A 100 2.11 -7.83 -2.74
C GLY A 100 2.69 -6.52 -2.24
N LEU A 101 1.90 -5.46 -2.34
CA LEU A 101 2.22 -4.11 -1.88
C LEU A 101 1.39 -3.79 -0.63
N ALA A 102 2.03 -3.28 0.42
CA ALA A 102 1.36 -2.56 1.50
C ALA A 102 1.87 -1.13 1.56
N THR A 103 0.98 -0.15 1.58
CA THR A 103 1.34 1.26 1.63
C THR A 103 0.37 2.08 2.48
N MET A 104 0.89 3.13 3.11
CA MET A 104 0.10 4.04 3.93
C MET A 104 0.70 5.44 3.95
N CYS A 105 -0.16 6.45 4.10
CA CYS A 105 0.28 7.80 4.44
C CYS A 105 0.64 7.89 5.92
N ILE A 106 1.52 8.80 6.23
CA ILE A 106 1.97 9.08 7.60
C ILE A 106 1.82 10.58 7.83
N GLY A 107 1.41 10.98 9.01
CA GLY A 107 1.26 12.38 9.38
C GLY A 107 2.51 13.22 9.11
N VAL A 108 2.35 14.54 9.03
CA VAL A 108 3.40 15.53 8.70
C VAL A 108 3.96 15.42 7.28
N GLY A 109 3.24 14.77 6.34
CA GLY A 109 3.65 14.74 4.93
C GLY A 109 4.61 13.62 4.60
N GLN A 110 4.32 12.39 5.00
CA GLN A 110 5.12 11.22 4.67
C GLN A 110 4.26 10.08 4.12
N GLY A 111 4.90 9.18 3.40
CA GLY A 111 4.33 7.90 3.00
C GLY A 111 5.36 6.78 3.15
N ILE A 112 4.87 5.58 3.36
CA ILE A 112 5.68 4.37 3.43
C ILE A 112 5.07 3.28 2.55
N ALA A 113 5.93 2.49 1.91
CA ALA A 113 5.53 1.33 1.13
C ALA A 113 6.43 0.14 1.46
N THR A 114 5.86 -1.05 1.44
CA THR A 114 6.55 -2.33 1.61
C THR A 114 6.12 -3.29 0.51
N LEU A 115 7.11 -4.00 -0.06
CA LEU A 115 6.89 -5.03 -1.07
C LEU A 115 7.26 -6.40 -0.50
N VAL A 116 6.38 -7.36 -0.70
CA VAL A 116 6.59 -8.76 -0.32
C VAL A 116 6.38 -9.68 -1.52
N GLU A 117 7.06 -10.81 -1.49
CA GLU A 117 6.91 -11.87 -2.48
C GLU A 117 6.51 -13.17 -1.78
N ARG A 118 5.54 -13.88 -2.34
CA ARG A 118 5.20 -15.23 -1.91
C ARG A 118 6.24 -16.21 -2.46
N VAL A 119 6.84 -16.97 -1.59
CA VAL A 119 7.76 -18.07 -1.91
C VAL A 119 7.09 -19.40 -1.68
#